data_7c674a15b3b8a9f7cfc140729e588acb
#
_entry.id   7c674a15b3b8a9f7cfc140729e588acb
#
_cell.length_a   1.000
_cell.length_b   1.000
_cell.length_c   1.000
_cell.angle_alpha   90.00
_cell.angle_beta   90.00
_cell.angle_gamma   90.00
#
_symmetry.space_group_name_H-M   'P 1'
#
loop_
_entity.id
_entity.type
_entity.pdbx_description
1 polymer ?
#
loop_
_entity_poly.entity_id
_entity_poly.type
_entity_poly.pdbx_seq_one_letter_code
_entity_poly.pdbx_strand_id
1 'polypeptide(L)'
;NLNPDDINIYRQLSGGVTSSHILHGSANTIGGQTQLIKLRWGANDQDLKFAGADPFIKFALGENVKRSSSTQGNPRFPDSRMGVDQVLMDAFQRATDYQNSLKAAGTKGTVRKDLELDALSEIMNKKRFITCHSYVQSEINAMMKVGDKYGFTVNTFTHILEGYKVADKMKAHGANVSTFSDWWNYKMEVVDAIPYNAYIMQKVGLNVAINSDDAEMARRLNQEAAKIVKYGGLTEEEVWKMVTINPAKMMHVDKQTGSIKVGKDADLVLWSDNPLSIYAKAEKTIVDGIIYFDREKDAAMRKLNQAEKARIIAKLTAAKR
;
A
#
# COMPACT_ATOMS: atom_id res chain seq x y z
N ASN A 1 0.15 7.71 -13.86
CA ASN A 1 1.47 8.34 -14.09
C ASN A 1 2.15 8.55 -12.75
N LEU A 2 3.42 8.13 -12.62
CA LEU A 2 4.25 8.45 -11.48
C LEU A 2 4.76 9.89 -11.61
N ASN A 3 4.79 10.62 -10.48
CA ASN A 3 5.49 11.89 -10.39
C ASN A 3 6.84 11.65 -9.70
N PRO A 4 7.97 11.64 -10.44
CA PRO A 4 9.27 11.36 -9.85
C PRO A 4 9.80 12.50 -8.98
N ASP A 5 9.23 13.70 -9.12
CA ASP A 5 9.62 14.90 -8.36
C ASP A 5 8.79 15.06 -7.07
N ASP A 6 7.98 14.07 -6.70
CA ASP A 6 7.21 14.14 -5.45
C ASP A 6 8.15 14.11 -4.24
N ILE A 7 8.18 15.21 -3.51
CA ILE A 7 9.03 15.39 -2.32
C ILE A 7 8.81 14.31 -1.27
N ASN A 8 7.66 13.62 -1.28
CA ASN A 8 7.40 12.53 -0.35
C ASN A 8 8.34 11.33 -0.57
N ILE A 9 8.88 11.14 -1.77
CA ILE A 9 9.92 10.13 -2.02
C ILE A 9 11.11 10.41 -1.09
N TYR A 10 11.60 11.65 -1.08
CA TYR A 10 12.73 12.04 -0.24
C TYR A 10 12.38 12.03 1.26
N ARG A 11 11.18 12.48 1.62
CA ARG A 11 10.72 12.48 3.01
C ARG A 11 10.62 11.06 3.57
N GLN A 12 10.16 10.09 2.80
CA GLN A 12 10.11 8.71 3.22
C GLN A 12 11.49 8.09 3.37
N LEU A 13 12.43 8.38 2.47
CA LEU A 13 13.84 8.03 2.63
C LEU A 13 14.42 8.56 3.96
N SER A 14 14.06 9.78 4.36
CA SER A 14 14.49 10.34 5.65
C SER A 14 13.93 9.61 6.88
N GLY A 15 12.92 8.78 6.68
CA GLY A 15 12.34 7.89 7.69
C GLY A 15 12.78 6.43 7.55
N GLY A 16 13.75 6.13 6.68
CA GLY A 16 14.25 4.78 6.49
C GLY A 16 13.39 3.88 5.60
N VAL A 17 12.51 4.46 4.78
CA VAL A 17 11.73 3.69 3.81
C VAL A 17 12.51 3.57 2.50
N THR A 18 12.64 2.37 1.97
CA THR A 18 13.40 2.08 0.75
C THR A 18 12.53 1.78 -0.48
N SER A 19 11.30 1.31 -0.25
CA SER A 19 10.35 0.95 -1.31
C SER A 19 8.93 1.31 -0.91
N SER A 20 8.07 1.57 -1.90
CA SER A 20 6.68 1.95 -1.67
C SER A 20 5.77 1.38 -2.74
N HIS A 21 4.60 0.88 -2.33
CA HIS A 21 3.55 0.45 -3.25
C HIS A 21 2.61 1.63 -3.53
N ILE A 22 2.67 2.15 -4.74
CA ILE A 22 1.88 3.31 -5.16
C ILE A 22 0.48 2.86 -5.54
N LEU A 23 -0.49 3.34 -4.78
CA LEU A 23 -1.91 3.06 -4.95
C LEU A 23 -2.66 4.36 -5.28
N HIS A 24 -3.72 4.28 -6.08
CA HIS A 24 -4.61 5.42 -6.18
C HIS A 24 -5.62 5.45 -5.01
N GLY A 25 -6.30 6.57 -4.83
CA GLY A 25 -7.30 6.74 -3.77
C GLY A 25 -8.44 5.73 -3.85
N SER A 26 -9.12 5.48 -2.72
CA SER A 26 -10.11 4.41 -2.54
C SER A 26 -11.52 4.78 -2.99
N ALA A 27 -11.67 5.62 -4.02
CA ALA A 27 -12.96 6.14 -4.49
C ALA A 27 -13.72 5.21 -5.45
N ASN A 28 -13.11 4.12 -5.90
CA ASN A 28 -13.67 3.20 -6.89
C ASN A 28 -13.63 1.78 -6.35
N THR A 29 -14.72 1.00 -6.55
CA THR A 29 -14.78 -0.42 -6.19
C THR A 29 -13.66 -1.20 -6.88
N ILE A 30 -13.53 -1.04 -8.18
CA ILE A 30 -12.42 -1.51 -8.99
C ILE A 30 -11.66 -0.28 -9.45
N GLY A 31 -10.45 -0.15 -8.98
CA GLY A 31 -9.64 1.03 -9.22
C GLY A 31 -8.59 0.83 -10.30
N GLY A 32 -7.49 1.57 -10.19
CA GLY A 32 -6.41 1.53 -11.17
C GLY A 32 -5.35 0.47 -10.86
N GLN A 33 -4.56 0.17 -11.87
CA GLN A 33 -3.34 -0.60 -11.73
C GLN A 33 -2.35 0.17 -10.87
N THR A 34 -1.55 -0.55 -10.11
CA THR A 34 -0.63 -0.01 -9.11
C THR A 34 0.82 -0.25 -9.54
N GLN A 35 1.76 0.38 -8.85
CA GLN A 35 3.17 0.19 -9.12
C GLN A 35 3.97 0.09 -7.82
N LEU A 36 4.78 -0.94 -7.67
CA LEU A 36 5.82 -0.99 -6.66
C LEU A 36 7.05 -0.21 -7.15
N ILE A 37 7.57 0.68 -6.32
CA ILE A 37 8.74 1.49 -6.63
C ILE A 37 9.82 1.32 -5.56
N LYS A 38 11.08 1.53 -5.96
CA LYS A 38 12.19 1.82 -5.06
C LYS A 38 12.39 3.32 -4.97
N LEU A 39 12.66 3.83 -3.78
CA LEU A 39 12.73 5.27 -3.53
C LEU A 39 14.08 5.84 -3.98
N ARG A 40 14.33 5.83 -5.28
CA ARG A 40 15.54 6.35 -5.92
C ARG A 40 15.37 7.84 -6.23
N TRP A 41 15.46 8.69 -5.22
CA TRP A 41 15.28 10.13 -5.36
C TRP A 41 16.16 10.72 -6.47
N GLY A 42 15.54 11.47 -7.39
CA GLY A 42 16.22 12.04 -8.57
C GLY A 42 16.20 11.14 -9.81
N ALA A 43 15.68 9.91 -9.71
CA ALA A 43 15.45 9.06 -10.87
C ALA A 43 14.17 9.48 -11.63
N ASN A 44 14.06 9.11 -12.91
CA ASN A 44 12.84 9.28 -13.69
C ASN A 44 11.76 8.25 -13.30
N ASP A 45 10.57 8.38 -13.85
CA ASP A 45 9.41 7.52 -13.54
C ASP A 45 9.64 6.05 -13.89
N GLN A 46 10.45 5.72 -14.89
CA GLN A 46 10.75 4.33 -15.26
C GLN A 46 11.78 3.72 -14.30
N ASP A 47 12.82 4.48 -13.96
CA ASP A 47 13.91 4.04 -13.09
C ASP A 47 13.47 3.92 -11.61
N LEU A 48 12.36 4.56 -11.23
CA LEU A 48 11.72 4.33 -9.92
C LEU A 48 11.08 2.95 -9.81
N LYS A 49 10.64 2.33 -10.91
CA LYS A 49 9.92 1.06 -10.85
C LYS A 49 10.79 -0.04 -10.26
N PHE A 50 10.19 -0.85 -9.40
CA PHE A 50 10.82 -2.05 -8.87
C PHE A 50 10.87 -3.11 -9.99
N ALA A 51 12.06 -3.44 -10.47
CA ALA A 51 12.26 -4.38 -11.56
C ALA A 51 11.77 -5.78 -11.18
N GLY A 52 10.99 -6.41 -12.06
CA GLY A 52 10.49 -7.77 -11.86
C GLY A 52 9.37 -7.91 -10.81
N ALA A 53 8.84 -6.80 -10.29
CA ALA A 53 7.68 -6.86 -9.41
C ALA A 53 6.43 -7.31 -10.16
N ASP A 54 5.63 -8.15 -9.53
CA ASP A 54 4.34 -8.58 -10.07
C ASP A 54 3.37 -7.39 -10.26
N PRO A 55 2.46 -7.47 -11.23
CA PRO A 55 1.44 -6.44 -11.43
C PRO A 55 0.32 -6.57 -10.39
N PHE A 56 -0.05 -5.43 -9.81
CA PHE A 56 -1.16 -5.32 -8.87
C PHE A 56 -2.24 -4.38 -9.36
N ILE A 57 -3.40 -4.43 -8.70
CA ILE A 57 -4.54 -3.55 -8.93
C ILE A 57 -5.19 -3.20 -7.60
N LYS A 58 -5.61 -1.94 -7.45
CA LYS A 58 -6.31 -1.47 -6.26
C LYS A 58 -7.81 -1.68 -6.39
N PHE A 59 -8.38 -2.36 -5.39
CA PHE A 59 -9.82 -2.41 -5.14
C PHE A 59 -10.13 -1.64 -3.87
N ALA A 60 -11.40 -1.27 -3.67
CA ALA A 60 -11.85 -0.62 -2.46
C ALA A 60 -13.29 -0.99 -2.11
N LEU A 61 -13.55 -1.03 -0.80
CA LEU A 61 -14.84 -1.25 -0.17
C LEU A 61 -15.19 -0.04 0.73
N GLY A 62 -16.34 -0.05 1.36
CA GLY A 62 -16.67 0.91 2.41
C GLY A 62 -17.24 2.25 1.94
N GLU A 63 -17.16 3.22 2.83
CA GLU A 63 -17.79 4.55 2.64
C GLU A 63 -17.20 5.33 1.47
N ASN A 64 -15.89 5.23 1.28
CA ASN A 64 -15.20 5.97 0.22
C ASN A 64 -15.76 5.64 -1.16
N VAL A 65 -16.09 4.37 -1.41
CA VAL A 65 -16.64 3.90 -2.67
C VAL A 65 -18.09 4.33 -2.85
N LYS A 66 -18.89 4.24 -1.80
CA LYS A 66 -20.30 4.65 -1.82
C LYS A 66 -20.47 6.18 -1.87
N ARG A 67 -19.48 6.93 -1.40
CA ARG A 67 -19.55 8.38 -1.26
C ARG A 67 -20.71 8.88 -0.43
N SER A 68 -21.15 8.08 0.55
CA SER A 68 -22.27 8.42 1.43
C SER A 68 -22.03 9.65 2.31
N SER A 69 -20.77 10.07 2.47
CA SER A 69 -20.37 11.27 3.21
C SER A 69 -20.26 12.52 2.33
N SER A 70 -20.54 12.45 1.03
CA SER A 70 -20.49 13.62 0.15
C SER A 70 -21.69 14.53 0.39
N THR A 71 -21.44 15.79 0.71
CA THR A 71 -22.49 16.84 0.81
C THR A 71 -23.00 17.31 -0.56
N GLN A 72 -22.28 16.99 -1.63
CA GLN A 72 -22.73 17.18 -3.00
C GLN A 72 -23.39 15.90 -3.48
N GLY A 73 -24.66 15.95 -3.84
CA GLY A 73 -25.38 14.82 -4.40
C GLY A 73 -24.56 14.16 -5.50
N ASN A 74 -24.22 12.87 -5.32
CA ASN A 74 -23.43 12.15 -6.29
C ASN A 74 -24.29 11.08 -6.96
N PRO A 75 -24.69 11.27 -8.23
CA PRO A 75 -25.51 10.32 -8.95
C PRO A 75 -24.73 9.07 -9.39
N ARG A 76 -23.45 8.95 -9.00
CA ARG A 76 -22.61 7.84 -9.43
C ARG A 76 -22.86 6.59 -8.59
N PHE A 77 -23.24 5.49 -9.27
CA PHE A 77 -23.27 4.15 -8.69
C PHE A 77 -21.83 3.63 -8.45
N PRO A 78 -21.57 2.88 -7.33
CA PRO A 78 -22.51 2.45 -6.30
C PRO A 78 -22.67 3.50 -5.18
N ASP A 79 -23.83 3.49 -4.51
CA ASP A 79 -24.15 4.34 -3.36
C ASP A 79 -24.49 3.54 -2.09
N SER A 80 -24.44 2.22 -2.17
CA SER A 80 -24.70 1.29 -1.07
C SER A 80 -23.70 0.12 -1.07
N ARG A 81 -23.60 -0.60 0.06
CA ARG A 81 -22.81 -1.84 0.16
C ARG A 81 -23.26 -2.89 -0.83
N MET A 82 -24.57 -3.06 -1.02
CA MET A 82 -25.14 -3.97 -2.03
C MET A 82 -24.73 -3.57 -3.45
N GLY A 83 -24.68 -2.27 -3.73
CA GLY A 83 -24.20 -1.76 -5.01
C GLY A 83 -22.72 -2.06 -5.25
N VAL A 84 -21.88 -2.02 -4.21
CA VAL A 84 -20.46 -2.43 -4.31
C VAL A 84 -20.35 -3.91 -4.70
N ASP A 85 -21.09 -4.79 -4.03
CA ASP A 85 -21.11 -6.22 -4.35
C ASP A 85 -21.59 -6.44 -5.80
N GLN A 86 -22.62 -5.72 -6.24
CA GLN A 86 -23.12 -5.79 -7.61
C GLN A 86 -22.05 -5.38 -8.64
N VAL A 87 -21.32 -4.30 -8.40
CA VAL A 87 -20.23 -3.88 -9.30
C VAL A 87 -19.17 -4.97 -9.43
N LEU A 88 -18.78 -5.59 -8.32
CA LEU A 88 -17.79 -6.68 -8.32
C LEU A 88 -18.30 -7.88 -9.11
N MET A 89 -19.51 -8.31 -8.83
CA MET A 89 -20.13 -9.48 -9.47
C MET A 89 -20.31 -9.27 -10.97
N ASP A 90 -20.81 -8.09 -11.38
CA ASP A 90 -20.99 -7.74 -12.80
C ASP A 90 -19.65 -7.70 -13.54
N ALA A 91 -18.65 -7.05 -12.96
CA ALA A 91 -17.33 -6.90 -13.57
C ALA A 91 -16.66 -8.27 -13.81
N PHE A 92 -16.66 -9.17 -12.85
CA PHE A 92 -16.08 -10.50 -13.02
C PHE A 92 -16.93 -11.42 -13.89
N GLN A 93 -18.26 -11.25 -13.93
CA GLN A 93 -19.10 -11.94 -14.90
C GLN A 93 -18.76 -11.51 -16.34
N ARG A 94 -18.68 -10.20 -16.58
CA ARG A 94 -18.27 -9.65 -17.89
C ARG A 94 -16.88 -10.14 -18.31
N ALA A 95 -15.93 -10.21 -17.36
CA ALA A 95 -14.59 -10.72 -17.63
C ALA A 95 -14.62 -12.22 -17.98
N THR A 96 -15.49 -13.00 -17.35
CA THR A 96 -15.72 -14.42 -17.69
C THR A 96 -16.25 -14.57 -19.11
N ASP A 97 -17.27 -13.79 -19.48
CA ASP A 97 -17.88 -13.81 -20.81
C ASP A 97 -16.88 -13.36 -21.88
N TYR A 98 -16.06 -12.36 -21.55
CA TYR A 98 -14.96 -11.92 -22.42
C TYR A 98 -13.92 -13.02 -22.66
N GLN A 99 -13.47 -13.71 -21.61
CA GLN A 99 -12.56 -14.84 -21.74
C GLN A 99 -13.15 -15.98 -22.60
N ASN A 100 -14.44 -16.27 -22.42
CA ASN A 100 -15.13 -17.29 -23.20
C ASN A 100 -15.21 -16.87 -24.68
N SER A 101 -15.48 -15.60 -24.96
CA SER A 101 -15.49 -15.06 -26.32
C SER A 101 -14.11 -15.14 -26.99
N LEU A 102 -13.03 -14.81 -26.25
CA LEU A 102 -11.66 -14.96 -26.73
C LEU A 102 -11.31 -16.43 -27.06
N LYS A 103 -11.70 -17.37 -26.20
CA LYS A 103 -11.49 -18.81 -26.42
C LYS A 103 -12.26 -19.31 -27.64
N ALA A 104 -13.53 -18.91 -27.77
CA ALA A 104 -14.39 -19.32 -28.91
C ALA A 104 -13.89 -18.77 -30.25
N ALA A 105 -13.38 -17.54 -30.28
CA ALA A 105 -12.85 -16.92 -31.49
C ALA A 105 -11.54 -17.60 -31.99
N GLY A 106 -10.76 -18.16 -31.06
CA GLY A 106 -9.48 -18.80 -31.36
C GLY A 106 -8.53 -17.87 -32.14
N THR A 107 -7.72 -18.44 -33.04
CA THR A 107 -6.75 -17.67 -33.85
C THR A 107 -7.36 -17.00 -35.08
N LYS A 108 -8.59 -17.34 -35.45
CA LYS A 108 -9.24 -16.87 -36.68
C LYS A 108 -10.34 -15.82 -36.45
N GLY A 109 -10.80 -15.67 -35.24
CA GLY A 109 -11.83 -14.70 -34.88
C GLY A 109 -11.26 -13.40 -34.34
N THR A 110 -12.03 -12.30 -34.50
CA THR A 110 -11.69 -11.01 -33.92
C THR A 110 -12.63 -10.72 -32.75
N VAL A 111 -12.07 -10.62 -31.54
CA VAL A 111 -12.77 -10.08 -30.38
C VAL A 111 -12.18 -8.70 -30.10
N ARG A 112 -13.02 -7.68 -29.93
CA ARG A 112 -12.56 -6.34 -29.58
C ARG A 112 -11.82 -6.42 -28.25
N LYS A 113 -10.59 -5.89 -28.22
CA LYS A 113 -9.80 -5.80 -26.99
C LYS A 113 -10.46 -4.83 -26.01
N ASP A 114 -10.62 -5.28 -24.77
CA ASP A 114 -11.13 -4.49 -23.65
C ASP A 114 -10.09 -4.46 -22.54
N LEU A 115 -9.51 -3.28 -22.29
CA LEU A 115 -8.38 -3.12 -21.36
C LEU A 115 -8.81 -3.31 -19.88
N GLU A 116 -10.08 -3.04 -19.55
CA GLU A 116 -10.61 -3.29 -18.21
C GLU A 116 -10.80 -4.79 -17.98
N LEU A 117 -11.41 -5.47 -18.94
CA LEU A 117 -11.65 -6.92 -18.86
C LEU A 117 -10.36 -7.72 -19.00
N ASP A 118 -9.35 -7.24 -19.72
CA ASP A 118 -8.00 -7.82 -19.74
C ASP A 118 -7.42 -7.86 -18.32
N ALA A 119 -7.47 -6.74 -17.57
CA ALA A 119 -6.95 -6.68 -16.22
C ALA A 119 -7.69 -7.61 -15.24
N LEU A 120 -9.03 -7.72 -15.35
CA LEU A 120 -9.81 -8.67 -14.56
C LEU A 120 -9.54 -10.13 -14.96
N SER A 121 -9.34 -10.38 -16.24
CA SER A 121 -8.92 -11.70 -16.75
C SER A 121 -7.56 -12.11 -16.19
N GLU A 122 -6.61 -11.18 -16.08
CA GLU A 122 -5.32 -11.43 -15.46
C GLU A 122 -5.47 -11.81 -13.98
N ILE A 123 -6.42 -11.22 -13.24
CA ILE A 123 -6.71 -11.59 -11.85
C ILE A 123 -7.19 -13.05 -11.77
N MET A 124 -8.20 -13.42 -12.56
CA MET A 124 -8.75 -14.79 -12.59
C MET A 124 -7.70 -15.82 -13.03
N ASN A 125 -6.74 -15.41 -13.86
CA ASN A 125 -5.62 -16.24 -14.31
C ASN A 125 -4.40 -16.18 -13.38
N LYS A 126 -4.49 -15.53 -12.20
CA LYS A 126 -3.42 -15.38 -11.19
C LYS A 126 -2.15 -14.70 -11.73
N LYS A 127 -2.33 -13.79 -12.70
CA LYS A 127 -1.26 -12.98 -13.28
C LYS A 127 -1.25 -11.55 -12.76
N ARG A 128 -2.31 -11.10 -12.10
CA ARG A 128 -2.44 -9.81 -11.45
C ARG A 128 -3.05 -10.00 -10.07
N PHE A 129 -2.60 -9.23 -9.10
CA PHE A 129 -2.93 -9.42 -7.69
C PHE A 129 -3.70 -8.22 -7.14
N ILE A 130 -4.66 -8.48 -6.25
CA ILE A 130 -5.53 -7.45 -5.69
C ILE A 130 -4.97 -6.95 -4.37
N THR A 131 -4.84 -5.63 -4.23
CA THR A 131 -4.74 -4.93 -2.95
C THR A 131 -6.05 -4.21 -2.69
N CYS A 132 -6.77 -4.59 -1.63
CA CYS A 132 -8.14 -4.14 -1.38
C CYS A 132 -8.22 -3.27 -0.12
N HIS A 133 -8.54 -1.98 -0.28
CA HIS A 133 -8.92 -1.11 0.84
C HIS A 133 -10.20 -1.62 1.49
N SER A 134 -10.18 -1.83 2.81
CA SER A 134 -11.34 -2.36 3.54
C SER A 134 -11.19 -2.14 5.05
N TYR A 135 -12.29 -1.86 5.74
CA TYR A 135 -12.30 -1.71 7.20
C TYR A 135 -13.21 -2.74 7.87
N VAL A 136 -14.43 -2.90 7.36
CA VAL A 136 -15.53 -3.59 8.00
C VAL A 136 -15.53 -5.08 7.65
N GLN A 137 -15.66 -5.94 8.65
CA GLN A 137 -15.57 -7.40 8.51
C GLN A 137 -16.59 -8.01 7.54
N SER A 138 -17.81 -7.46 7.46
CA SER A 138 -18.85 -7.97 6.56
C SER A 138 -18.48 -7.76 5.08
N GLU A 139 -17.87 -6.62 4.76
CA GLU A 139 -17.40 -6.29 3.42
C GLU A 139 -16.18 -7.13 3.01
N ILE A 140 -15.26 -7.38 3.95
CA ILE A 140 -14.13 -8.30 3.76
C ILE A 140 -14.64 -9.70 3.42
N ASN A 141 -15.63 -10.20 4.18
CA ASN A 141 -16.27 -11.49 3.90
C ASN A 141 -16.94 -11.53 2.53
N ALA A 142 -17.66 -10.46 2.14
CA ALA A 142 -18.30 -10.38 0.83
C ALA A 142 -17.28 -10.45 -0.31
N MET A 143 -16.18 -9.72 -0.19
CA MET A 143 -15.12 -9.73 -1.20
C MET A 143 -14.44 -11.11 -1.31
N MET A 144 -14.20 -11.81 -0.20
CA MET A 144 -13.67 -13.18 -0.24
C MET A 144 -14.61 -14.13 -0.98
N LYS A 145 -15.93 -14.02 -0.77
CA LYS A 145 -16.94 -14.83 -1.50
C LYS A 145 -16.93 -14.56 -3.00
N VAL A 146 -16.67 -13.30 -3.43
CA VAL A 146 -16.47 -12.99 -4.85
C VAL A 146 -15.24 -13.73 -5.37
N GLY A 147 -14.13 -13.69 -4.62
CA GLY A 147 -12.92 -14.45 -4.97
C GLY A 147 -13.17 -15.94 -5.10
N ASP A 148 -13.87 -16.54 -4.14
CA ASP A 148 -14.22 -17.97 -4.16
C ASP A 148 -15.08 -18.32 -5.40
N LYS A 149 -16.05 -17.45 -5.73
CA LYS A 149 -16.94 -17.69 -6.90
C LYS A 149 -16.19 -17.64 -8.24
N TYR A 150 -15.25 -16.72 -8.40
CA TYR A 150 -14.53 -16.52 -9.66
C TYR A 150 -13.13 -17.12 -9.69
N GLY A 151 -12.73 -17.85 -8.65
CA GLY A 151 -11.50 -18.65 -8.58
C GLY A 151 -10.22 -17.83 -8.35
N PHE A 152 -10.30 -16.69 -7.67
CA PHE A 152 -9.13 -15.89 -7.30
C PHE A 152 -9.05 -15.64 -5.80
N THR A 153 -7.86 -15.28 -5.34
CA THR A 153 -7.60 -14.87 -3.95
C THR A 153 -7.32 -13.37 -3.91
N VAL A 154 -7.89 -12.67 -2.93
CA VAL A 154 -7.47 -11.29 -2.63
C VAL A 154 -6.08 -11.37 -1.98
N ASN A 155 -5.08 -10.85 -2.67
CA ASN A 155 -3.70 -10.96 -2.20
C ASN A 155 -3.48 -10.24 -0.86
N THR A 156 -3.99 -9.01 -0.74
CA THR A 156 -3.86 -8.23 0.49
C THR A 156 -5.10 -7.40 0.76
N PHE A 157 -5.66 -7.55 1.95
CA PHE A 157 -6.60 -6.56 2.49
C PHE A 157 -5.81 -5.48 3.22
N THR A 158 -6.04 -4.22 2.84
CA THR A 158 -5.26 -3.06 3.30
C THR A 158 -6.10 -2.18 4.22
N HIS A 159 -5.48 -1.66 5.28
CA HIS A 159 -6.08 -0.81 6.31
C HIS A 159 -7.19 -1.51 7.11
N ILE A 160 -7.14 -2.83 7.24
CA ILE A 160 -8.23 -3.56 7.88
C ILE A 160 -8.23 -3.31 9.38
N LEU A 161 -9.30 -2.67 9.88
CA LEU A 161 -9.42 -2.34 11.29
C LEU A 161 -10.31 -3.34 12.05
N GLU A 162 -11.20 -4.05 11.36
CA GLU A 162 -11.97 -5.17 11.91
C GLU A 162 -11.40 -6.55 11.53
N GLY A 163 -10.15 -6.62 11.10
CA GLY A 163 -9.52 -7.87 10.68
C GLY A 163 -9.51 -8.95 11.76
N TYR A 164 -9.42 -8.55 13.03
CA TYR A 164 -9.45 -9.44 14.17
C TYR A 164 -10.74 -10.27 14.27
N LYS A 165 -11.87 -9.77 13.72
CA LYS A 165 -13.17 -10.46 13.71
C LYS A 165 -13.25 -11.60 12.69
N VAL A 166 -12.40 -11.58 11.65
CA VAL A 166 -12.44 -12.53 10.50
C VAL A 166 -11.06 -13.07 10.13
N ALA A 167 -10.12 -13.03 11.06
CA ALA A 167 -8.74 -13.44 10.84
C ALA A 167 -8.61 -14.90 10.38
N ASP A 168 -9.39 -15.81 10.94
CA ASP A 168 -9.46 -17.23 10.56
C ASP A 168 -9.90 -17.42 9.11
N LYS A 169 -10.91 -16.67 8.68
CA LYS A 169 -11.45 -16.72 7.31
C LYS A 169 -10.45 -16.15 6.29
N MET A 170 -9.81 -15.03 6.62
CA MET A 170 -8.77 -14.45 5.76
C MET A 170 -7.58 -15.39 5.63
N LYS A 171 -7.19 -16.10 6.71
CA LYS A 171 -6.15 -17.11 6.65
C LYS A 171 -6.55 -18.30 5.76
N ALA A 172 -7.77 -18.79 5.90
CA ALA A 172 -8.31 -19.86 5.06
C ALA A 172 -8.38 -19.46 3.58
N HIS A 173 -8.73 -18.19 3.30
CA HIS A 173 -8.73 -17.63 1.95
C HIS A 173 -7.32 -17.46 1.36
N GLY A 174 -6.28 -17.43 2.20
CA GLY A 174 -4.88 -17.24 1.79
C GLY A 174 -4.48 -15.77 1.60
N ALA A 175 -5.21 -14.84 2.20
CA ALA A 175 -4.91 -13.41 2.10
C ALA A 175 -3.79 -13.00 3.06
N ASN A 176 -3.01 -11.99 2.64
CA ASN A 176 -2.20 -11.18 3.52
C ASN A 176 -3.01 -9.99 4.06
N VAL A 177 -2.51 -9.34 5.09
CA VAL A 177 -3.23 -8.23 5.73
C VAL A 177 -2.28 -7.08 6.10
N SER A 178 -2.70 -5.85 5.86
CA SER A 178 -2.03 -4.69 6.42
C SER A 178 -3.02 -3.85 7.24
N THR A 179 -2.52 -3.20 8.29
CA THR A 179 -3.36 -2.43 9.20
C THR A 179 -2.61 -1.22 9.75
N PHE A 180 -3.35 -0.28 10.33
CA PHE A 180 -2.79 0.76 11.20
C PHE A 180 -2.53 0.19 12.61
N SER A 181 -1.61 0.80 13.34
CA SER A 181 -1.31 0.36 14.70
C SER A 181 -2.37 0.81 15.71
N ASP A 182 -2.81 2.07 15.63
CA ASP A 182 -3.72 2.67 16.60
C ASP A 182 -4.60 3.80 16.01
N TRP A 183 -4.88 3.72 14.72
CA TRP A 183 -5.79 4.64 14.06
C TRP A 183 -7.22 4.15 14.21
N TRP A 184 -7.94 4.66 15.17
CA TRP A 184 -9.33 4.35 15.40
C TRP A 184 -10.15 5.64 15.57
N ASN A 185 -11.47 5.50 15.45
CA ASN A 185 -12.45 6.53 15.80
C ASN A 185 -12.34 7.86 15.01
N TYR A 186 -11.72 7.86 13.85
CA TYR A 186 -11.65 9.05 12.99
C TYR A 186 -12.81 9.15 11.99
N LYS A 187 -13.60 8.08 11.85
CA LYS A 187 -14.85 8.04 11.10
C LYS A 187 -15.73 6.87 11.57
N MET A 188 -17.03 6.90 11.23
CA MET A 188 -18.00 5.95 11.77
C MET A 188 -17.71 4.50 11.39
N GLU A 189 -17.26 4.22 10.17
CA GLU A 189 -16.97 2.84 9.75
C GLU A 189 -15.76 2.19 10.42
N VAL A 190 -15.03 2.91 11.28
CA VAL A 190 -13.89 2.40 12.03
C VAL A 190 -14.10 2.40 13.54
N VAL A 191 -15.36 2.52 13.98
CA VAL A 191 -15.72 2.58 15.40
C VAL A 191 -15.31 1.33 16.18
N ASP A 192 -15.25 0.18 15.54
CA ASP A 192 -14.86 -1.10 16.14
C ASP A 192 -13.36 -1.43 16.01
N ALA A 193 -12.55 -0.45 15.58
CA ALA A 193 -11.10 -0.62 15.55
C ALA A 193 -10.53 -0.79 16.97
N ILE A 194 -9.59 -1.71 17.13
CA ILE A 194 -8.91 -1.99 18.40
C ILE A 194 -7.39 -2.03 18.23
N PRO A 195 -6.61 -1.63 19.23
CA PRO A 195 -5.15 -1.62 19.14
C PRO A 195 -4.53 -3.02 19.06
N TYR A 196 -5.25 -4.06 19.46
CA TYR A 196 -4.80 -5.46 19.43
C TYR A 196 -4.98 -6.13 18.07
N ASN A 197 -5.54 -5.45 17.08
CA ASN A 197 -5.89 -6.02 15.78
C ASN A 197 -4.71 -6.73 15.10
N ALA A 198 -3.56 -6.06 14.98
CA ALA A 198 -2.36 -6.65 14.37
C ALA A 198 -1.86 -7.89 15.14
N TYR A 199 -1.87 -7.83 16.47
CA TYR A 199 -1.49 -8.94 17.33
C TYR A 199 -2.38 -10.16 17.11
N ILE A 200 -3.70 -10.00 17.13
CA ILE A 200 -4.65 -11.10 16.97
C ILE A 200 -4.48 -11.75 15.61
N MET A 201 -4.39 -10.96 14.54
CA MET A 201 -4.18 -11.48 13.19
C MET A 201 -2.85 -12.23 13.04
N GLN A 202 -1.77 -11.72 13.65
CA GLN A 202 -0.47 -12.39 13.68
C GLN A 202 -0.55 -13.73 14.42
N LYS A 203 -1.23 -13.79 15.58
CA LYS A 203 -1.38 -15.03 16.37
C LYS A 203 -2.24 -16.08 15.67
N VAL A 204 -3.19 -15.69 14.87
CA VAL A 204 -3.93 -16.61 13.98
C VAL A 204 -3.02 -17.15 12.87
N GLY A 205 -1.90 -16.50 12.57
CA GLY A 205 -0.90 -16.93 11.59
C GLY A 205 -1.07 -16.29 10.22
N LEU A 206 -1.68 -15.10 10.15
CA LEU A 206 -1.67 -14.26 8.96
C LEU A 206 -0.31 -13.58 8.78
N ASN A 207 0.07 -13.29 7.55
CA ASN A 207 1.17 -12.39 7.24
C ASN A 207 0.69 -10.96 7.41
N VAL A 208 1.12 -10.30 8.49
CA VAL A 208 0.66 -8.96 8.89
C VAL A 208 1.73 -7.92 8.58
N ALA A 209 1.34 -6.78 7.99
CA ALA A 209 2.17 -5.59 7.88
C ALA A 209 1.50 -4.38 8.53
N ILE A 210 2.31 -3.40 8.92
CA ILE A 210 1.86 -2.07 9.34
C ILE A 210 2.05 -1.12 8.17
N ASN A 211 0.99 -0.37 7.85
CA ASN A 211 1.01 0.66 6.82
C ASN A 211 0.50 2.00 7.36
N SER A 212 0.73 3.08 6.63
CA SER A 212 0.34 4.41 7.08
C SER A 212 -0.81 5.01 6.27
N ASP A 213 -0.86 4.80 4.96
CA ASP A 213 -1.77 5.50 4.02
C ASP A 213 -1.73 7.05 4.15
N ASP A 214 -0.61 7.57 4.67
CA ASP A 214 -0.41 9.00 4.95
C ASP A 214 1.06 9.37 4.75
N ALA A 215 1.31 10.50 4.07
CA ALA A 215 2.65 10.94 3.68
C ALA A 215 3.56 11.25 4.88
N GLU A 216 3.01 11.75 5.99
CA GLU A 216 3.77 12.06 7.19
C GLU A 216 4.03 10.82 8.04
N MET A 217 3.04 9.93 8.15
CA MET A 217 3.17 8.68 8.90
C MET A 217 4.06 7.67 8.18
N ALA A 218 4.09 7.66 6.86
CA ALA A 218 4.92 6.75 6.07
C ALA A 218 6.40 6.79 6.45
N ARG A 219 6.91 7.94 6.88
CA ARG A 219 8.28 8.09 7.38
C ARG A 219 8.50 7.67 8.84
N ARG A 220 7.47 7.13 9.51
CA ARG A 220 7.50 6.71 10.93
C ARG A 220 7.02 5.28 11.12
N LEU A 221 7.06 4.45 10.08
CA LEU A 221 6.58 3.07 10.15
C LEU A 221 7.29 2.23 11.23
N ASN A 222 8.55 2.53 11.51
CA ASN A 222 9.29 1.94 12.62
C ASN A 222 8.61 2.21 13.98
N GLN A 223 8.13 3.44 14.20
CA GLN A 223 7.41 3.82 15.43
C GLN A 223 6.00 3.22 15.46
N GLU A 224 5.33 3.15 14.32
CA GLU A 224 4.01 2.50 14.21
C GLU A 224 4.12 1.00 14.54
N ALA A 225 5.14 0.31 14.04
CA ALA A 225 5.41 -1.09 14.39
C ALA A 225 5.72 -1.26 15.88
N ALA A 226 6.51 -0.36 16.47
CA ALA A 226 6.88 -0.42 17.90
C ALA A 226 5.65 -0.41 18.84
N LYS A 227 4.56 0.25 18.46
CA LYS A 227 3.32 0.27 19.24
C LYS A 227 2.72 -1.14 19.44
N ILE A 228 2.93 -2.06 18.50
CA ILE A 228 2.40 -3.43 18.59
C ILE A 228 3.11 -4.26 19.67
N VAL A 229 4.34 -3.94 20.03
CA VAL A 229 5.00 -4.50 21.22
C VAL A 229 4.17 -4.15 22.46
N LYS A 230 3.74 -2.89 22.56
CA LYS A 230 2.92 -2.40 23.69
C LYS A 230 1.51 -2.99 23.68
N TYR A 231 0.86 -3.05 22.51
CA TYR A 231 -0.55 -3.41 22.38
C TYR A 231 -0.81 -4.92 22.30
N GLY A 232 0.17 -5.76 22.18
CA GLY A 232 -0.08 -7.20 22.07
C GLY A 232 1.00 -8.06 22.70
N GLY A 233 2.12 -7.44 23.06
CA GLY A 233 3.26 -8.17 23.61
C GLY A 233 3.96 -9.06 22.58
N LEU A 234 3.92 -8.70 21.30
CA LEU A 234 4.78 -9.30 20.29
C LEU A 234 6.24 -8.91 20.56
N THR A 235 7.18 -9.77 20.18
CA THR A 235 8.59 -9.46 20.29
C THR A 235 9.00 -8.35 19.31
N GLU A 236 10.08 -7.63 19.61
CA GLU A 236 10.65 -6.62 18.71
C GLU A 236 10.95 -7.21 17.32
N GLU A 237 11.42 -8.43 17.24
CA GLU A 237 11.67 -9.12 15.97
C GLU A 237 10.38 -9.35 15.17
N GLU A 238 9.30 -9.81 15.82
CA GLU A 238 8.01 -10.04 15.16
C GLU A 238 7.45 -8.74 14.60
N VAL A 239 7.48 -7.65 15.38
CA VAL A 239 6.96 -6.35 14.90
C VAL A 239 7.85 -5.69 13.85
N TRP A 240 9.18 -5.89 13.93
CA TRP A 240 10.09 -5.40 12.91
C TRP A 240 9.84 -6.06 11.56
N LYS A 241 9.48 -7.33 11.54
CA LYS A 241 9.06 -8.04 10.32
C LYS A 241 7.83 -7.42 9.66
N MET A 242 6.94 -6.78 10.43
CA MET A 242 5.71 -6.16 9.90
C MET A 242 5.98 -4.91 9.03
N VAL A 243 7.18 -4.35 9.08
CA VAL A 243 7.59 -3.20 8.25
C VAL A 243 8.79 -3.51 7.35
N THR A 244 9.21 -4.77 7.30
CA THR A 244 10.35 -5.23 6.49
C THR A 244 10.00 -6.42 5.61
N ILE A 245 10.21 -7.65 6.09
CA ILE A 245 10.02 -8.86 5.29
C ILE A 245 8.55 -9.19 5.01
N ASN A 246 7.63 -8.84 5.90
CA ASN A 246 6.21 -9.16 5.70
C ASN A 246 5.61 -8.36 4.52
N PRO A 247 5.78 -7.01 4.39
CA PRO A 247 5.36 -6.31 3.19
C PRO A 247 6.09 -6.79 1.92
N ALA A 248 7.38 -7.18 2.00
CA ALA A 248 8.08 -7.75 0.86
C ALA A 248 7.45 -9.07 0.38
N LYS A 249 7.00 -9.94 1.30
CA LYS A 249 6.22 -11.13 0.97
C LYS A 249 4.88 -10.81 0.33
N MET A 250 4.16 -9.81 0.84
CA MET A 250 2.88 -9.35 0.27
C MET A 250 3.02 -8.90 -1.18
N MET A 251 4.16 -8.28 -1.50
CA MET A 251 4.47 -7.76 -2.83
C MET A 251 5.23 -8.76 -3.70
N HIS A 252 5.46 -10.00 -3.23
CA HIS A 252 6.17 -11.07 -3.91
C HIS A 252 7.63 -10.74 -4.26
N VAL A 253 8.26 -9.84 -3.49
CA VAL A 253 9.65 -9.41 -3.67
C VAL A 253 10.58 -9.81 -2.51
N ASP A 254 10.13 -10.69 -1.64
CA ASP A 254 10.89 -11.15 -0.46
C ASP A 254 12.15 -11.93 -0.81
N LYS A 255 12.28 -12.40 -2.03
CA LYS A 255 13.53 -12.98 -2.56
C LYS A 255 14.57 -11.92 -2.89
N GLN A 256 14.14 -10.70 -3.17
CA GLN A 256 14.99 -9.57 -3.61
C GLN A 256 15.28 -8.60 -2.47
N THR A 257 14.33 -8.36 -1.55
CA THR A 257 14.47 -7.36 -0.48
C THR A 257 13.80 -7.81 0.83
N GLY A 258 13.66 -6.90 1.79
CA GLY A 258 12.94 -7.11 3.06
C GLY A 258 13.74 -7.80 4.16
N SER A 259 14.97 -8.25 3.91
CA SER A 259 15.88 -8.79 4.93
C SER A 259 17.32 -8.71 4.47
N ILE A 260 18.24 -8.63 5.41
CA ILE A 260 19.68 -8.67 5.12
C ILE A 260 20.09 -10.13 4.89
N LYS A 261 20.39 -10.45 3.65
CA LYS A 261 20.86 -11.79 3.23
C LYS A 261 21.69 -11.67 1.96
N VAL A 262 22.76 -12.48 1.86
CA VAL A 262 23.58 -12.55 0.65
C VAL A 262 22.71 -12.87 -0.58
N GLY A 263 22.89 -12.12 -1.64
CA GLY A 263 22.12 -12.23 -2.90
C GLY A 263 20.86 -11.41 -2.96
N LYS A 264 20.51 -10.65 -1.91
CA LYS A 264 19.46 -9.65 -1.95
C LYS A 264 20.01 -8.26 -2.26
N ASP A 265 19.11 -7.40 -2.71
CA ASP A 265 19.42 -5.98 -2.94
C ASP A 265 19.85 -5.32 -1.62
N ALA A 266 20.83 -4.45 -1.70
CA ALA A 266 21.31 -3.70 -0.54
C ALA A 266 20.38 -2.51 -0.23
N ASP A 267 19.14 -2.81 0.17
CA ASP A 267 18.15 -1.87 0.68
C ASP A 267 18.30 -1.83 2.21
N LEU A 268 19.08 -0.87 2.69
CA LEU A 268 19.55 -0.85 4.07
C LEU A 268 19.31 0.50 4.72
N VAL A 269 19.16 0.51 6.04
CA VAL A 269 19.06 1.74 6.83
C VAL A 269 20.05 1.68 7.98
N LEU A 270 20.87 2.71 8.11
CA LEU A 270 21.69 2.93 9.29
C LEU A 270 20.88 3.80 10.27
N TRP A 271 20.63 3.26 11.45
CA TRP A 271 19.90 3.93 12.51
C TRP A 271 20.83 4.44 13.61
N SER A 272 20.46 5.55 14.26
CA SER A 272 21.21 6.11 15.38
C SER A 272 21.05 5.30 16.69
N ASP A 273 20.02 4.46 16.77
CA ASP A 273 19.64 3.65 17.92
C ASP A 273 18.76 2.48 17.46
N ASN A 274 18.22 1.67 18.40
CA ASN A 274 17.22 0.64 18.10
C ASN A 274 16.08 1.26 17.27
N PRO A 275 15.80 0.78 16.05
CA PRO A 275 14.82 1.40 15.15
C PRO A 275 13.41 1.50 15.74
N LEU A 276 13.06 0.68 16.71
CA LEU A 276 11.77 0.74 17.42
C LEU A 276 11.69 1.82 18.49
N SER A 277 12.82 2.48 18.82
CA SER A 277 12.85 3.63 19.72
C SER A 277 12.27 4.87 19.06
N ILE A 278 11.48 5.65 19.80
CA ILE A 278 10.99 6.98 19.34
C ILE A 278 12.13 7.99 19.14
N TYR A 279 13.30 7.73 19.69
CA TYR A 279 14.50 8.57 19.54
C TYR A 279 15.34 8.16 18.33
N ALA A 280 15.12 6.96 17.79
CA ALA A 280 15.87 6.47 16.64
C ALA A 280 15.64 7.36 15.41
N LYS A 281 16.70 7.62 14.71
CA LYS A 281 16.73 8.42 13.48
C LYS A 281 17.46 7.66 12.39
N ALA A 282 16.90 7.65 11.17
CA ALA A 282 17.63 7.17 10.03
C ALA A 282 18.81 8.13 9.75
N GLU A 283 20.03 7.63 9.90
CA GLU A 283 21.26 8.37 9.57
C GLU A 283 21.54 8.29 8.08
N LYS A 284 21.39 7.09 7.51
CA LYS A 284 21.52 6.86 6.06
C LYS A 284 20.48 5.86 5.59
N THR A 285 19.86 6.16 4.44
CA THR A 285 18.98 5.23 3.74
C THR A 285 19.60 4.89 2.39
N ILE A 286 19.81 3.61 2.19
CA ILE A 286 20.50 3.01 1.06
C ILE A 286 19.50 2.19 0.26
N VAL A 287 19.44 2.42 -1.04
CA VAL A 287 18.62 1.65 -1.98
C VAL A 287 19.52 1.12 -3.07
N ASP A 288 19.49 -0.18 -3.32
CA ASP A 288 20.38 -0.86 -4.28
C ASP A 288 21.88 -0.57 -4.05
N GLY A 289 22.29 -0.39 -2.79
CA GLY A 289 23.67 -0.08 -2.43
C GLY A 289 24.06 1.40 -2.57
N ILE A 290 23.14 2.26 -3.02
CA ILE A 290 23.36 3.70 -3.19
C ILE A 290 22.71 4.47 -2.05
N ILE A 291 23.45 5.43 -1.45
CA ILE A 291 22.92 6.30 -0.38
C ILE A 291 22.05 7.38 -1.02
N TYR A 292 20.72 7.29 -0.85
CA TYR A 292 19.76 8.28 -1.32
C TYR A 292 19.37 9.31 -0.25
N PHE A 293 19.54 8.97 1.03
CA PHE A 293 19.42 9.91 2.14
C PHE A 293 20.63 9.80 3.05
N ASP A 294 21.19 10.94 3.40
CA ASP A 294 22.27 11.12 4.37
C ASP A 294 21.92 12.33 5.22
N ARG A 295 21.75 12.10 6.52
CA ARG A 295 21.23 13.10 7.45
C ARG A 295 22.16 14.30 7.62
N GLU A 296 23.46 14.09 7.60
CA GLU A 296 24.44 15.19 7.71
C GLU A 296 24.38 16.08 6.45
N LYS A 297 24.32 15.46 5.27
CA LYS A 297 24.17 16.18 4.00
C LYS A 297 22.83 16.92 3.92
N ASP A 298 21.73 16.31 4.38
CA ASP A 298 20.41 16.96 4.45
C ASP A 298 20.46 18.20 5.34
N ALA A 299 21.08 18.10 6.52
CA ALA A 299 21.22 19.24 7.43
C ALA A 299 22.06 20.39 6.81
N ALA A 300 23.13 20.07 6.09
CA ALA A 300 23.91 21.05 5.36
C ALA A 300 23.11 21.72 4.22
N MET A 301 22.39 20.93 3.42
CA MET A 301 21.52 21.44 2.35
C MET A 301 20.41 22.35 2.88
N ARG A 302 19.80 22.00 4.01
CA ARG A 302 18.74 22.85 4.64
C ARG A 302 19.27 24.23 4.99
N LYS A 303 20.51 24.34 5.51
CA LYS A 303 21.14 25.63 5.82
C LYS A 303 21.37 26.43 4.52
N LEU A 304 21.88 25.83 3.48
CA LEU A 304 22.06 26.48 2.17
C LEU A 304 20.73 26.96 1.59
N ASN A 305 19.69 26.13 1.61
CA ASN A 305 18.36 26.48 1.11
C ASN A 305 17.74 27.65 1.92
N GLN A 306 17.93 27.69 3.25
CA GLN A 306 17.47 28.81 4.08
C GLN A 306 18.20 30.11 3.72
N ALA A 307 19.51 30.06 3.52
CA ALA A 307 20.29 31.23 3.12
C ALA A 307 19.87 31.74 1.74
N GLU A 308 19.69 30.84 0.78
CA GLU A 308 19.26 31.19 -0.57
C GLU A 308 17.82 31.77 -0.59
N LYS A 309 16.92 31.18 0.18
CA LYS A 309 15.57 31.72 0.35
C LYS A 309 15.59 33.13 0.92
N ALA A 310 16.40 33.37 1.95
CA ALA A 310 16.57 34.72 2.54
C ALA A 310 17.13 35.71 1.50
N ARG A 311 18.12 35.30 0.71
CA ARG A 311 18.71 36.12 -0.37
C ARG A 311 17.65 36.50 -1.43
N ILE A 312 16.85 35.53 -1.87
CA ILE A 312 15.77 35.77 -2.86
C ILE A 312 14.72 36.72 -2.30
N ILE A 313 14.27 36.52 -1.06
CA ILE A 313 13.31 37.40 -0.41
C ILE A 313 13.85 38.85 -0.31
N ALA A 314 15.10 39.02 0.12
CA ALA A 314 15.72 40.35 0.20
C ALA A 314 15.77 41.03 -1.18
N LYS A 315 16.15 40.33 -2.23
CA LYS A 315 16.16 40.84 -3.59
C LYS A 315 14.78 41.26 -4.10
N LEU A 316 13.76 40.46 -3.86
CA LEU A 316 12.37 40.77 -4.24
C LEU A 316 11.81 41.96 -3.45
N THR A 317 12.17 42.09 -2.19
CA THR A 317 11.74 43.23 -1.34
C THR A 317 12.42 44.53 -1.76
N ALA A 318 13.71 44.49 -2.15
CA ALA A 318 14.43 45.64 -2.66
C ALA A 318 13.88 46.11 -4.02
N ALA A 319 13.46 45.19 -4.86
CA ALA A 319 12.90 45.50 -6.20
C ALA A 319 11.50 46.13 -6.16
N LYS A 320 10.81 46.08 -5.00
CA LYS A 320 9.49 46.68 -4.78
C LYS A 320 9.55 48.09 -4.19
N ARG A 321 10.73 48.57 -3.86
CA ARG A 321 11.01 49.94 -3.44
C ARG A 321 11.56 50.76 -4.59
#